data_08b10b781df4f6b68a12c28daf11c407
#
_entry.id   08b10b781df4f6b68a12c28daf11c407
#
_cell.length_a   1.000
_cell.length_b   1.000
_cell.length_c   1.000
_cell.angle_alpha   90.00
_cell.angle_beta   90.00
_cell.angle_gamma   90.00
#
_symmetry.space_group_name_H-M   'P 1'
#
loop_
_entity.id
_entity.type
_entity.pdbx_description
1 polymer ?
#
loop_
_entity_poly.entity_id
_entity_poly.type
_entity_poly.pdbx_seq_one_letter_code
_entity_poly.pdbx_strand_id
1 'polypeptide(L)'
;MVFQPEARLHLGAEAEVWSGNWMGRPAVRKIRRHRAWRHPDLEKRLGYRRMLSEARILLRIKDAGLPVPAVWDVDLENGRIVMERMNGRPLIDILRDDRVPDESKHLALENSGAAVRMLHRMAVTHGDLSTNNILIDESYDAYLIDFGLSAVEYEVERFGIDLHVMDEILGASHPNITDGIEIFLSGYLNCDQLMGALTELSGCLLYTSPSPRDWLQ
;
A
#
# COMPACT_ATOMS: atom_id res chain seq x y z
N MET A 1 6.19 21.93 -15.32
CA MET A 1 6.13 22.45 -13.93
C MET A 1 7.04 21.59 -13.08
N VAL A 2 7.68 22.16 -12.06
CA VAL A 2 8.76 21.46 -11.36
C VAL A 2 8.31 21.10 -9.94
N PHE A 3 8.56 19.86 -9.54
CA PHE A 3 8.44 19.42 -8.15
C PHE A 3 9.45 20.23 -7.30
N GLN A 4 8.95 20.85 -6.24
CA GLN A 4 9.77 21.60 -5.28
C GLN A 4 10.05 20.70 -4.07
N PRO A 5 11.27 20.16 -3.92
CA PRO A 5 11.60 19.28 -2.80
C PRO A 5 11.73 20.08 -1.49
N GLU A 6 11.28 19.49 -0.39
CA GLU A 6 11.38 20.06 0.97
C GLU A 6 12.29 19.23 1.85
N ALA A 7 12.00 17.92 1.98
CA ALA A 7 12.77 17.02 2.82
C ALA A 7 12.89 15.64 2.19
N ARG A 8 14.02 14.97 2.46
CA ARG A 8 14.19 13.57 2.10
C ARG A 8 13.53 12.71 3.18
N LEU A 9 12.48 11.95 2.79
CA LEU A 9 11.74 11.07 3.68
C LEU A 9 12.46 9.73 3.87
N HIS A 10 13.01 9.18 2.77
CA HIS A 10 13.64 7.87 2.80
C HIS A 10 14.77 7.76 1.78
N LEU A 11 15.81 7.02 2.14
CA LEU A 11 16.91 6.63 1.25
C LEU A 11 17.07 5.11 1.31
N GLY A 12 16.40 4.41 0.43
CA GLY A 12 16.50 2.96 0.29
C GLY A 12 17.53 2.50 -0.72
N ALA A 13 17.69 1.18 -0.83
CA ALA A 13 18.57 0.56 -1.81
C ALA A 13 18.07 0.74 -3.25
N GLU A 14 16.76 0.80 -3.47
CA GLU A 14 16.13 0.86 -4.80
C GLU A 14 15.64 2.25 -5.18
N ALA A 15 15.27 3.08 -4.22
CA ALA A 15 14.70 4.39 -4.46
C ALA A 15 15.08 5.40 -3.37
N GLU A 16 15.02 6.66 -3.74
CA GLU A 16 15.08 7.82 -2.88
C GLU A 16 13.71 8.51 -2.91
N VAL A 17 13.18 8.85 -1.72
CA VAL A 17 11.84 9.42 -1.56
C VAL A 17 11.94 10.80 -0.93
N TRP A 18 11.35 11.78 -1.59
CA TRP A 18 11.32 13.18 -1.16
C TRP A 18 9.90 13.66 -0.94
N SER A 19 9.66 14.39 0.15
CA SER A 19 8.49 15.23 0.27
C SER A 19 8.71 16.58 -0.43
N GLY A 20 7.61 17.20 -0.79
CA GLY A 20 7.66 18.50 -1.42
C GLY A 20 6.29 18.96 -1.90
N ASN A 21 6.31 19.92 -2.81
CA ASN A 21 5.13 20.51 -3.39
C ASN A 21 5.07 20.26 -4.91
N TRP A 22 3.90 19.88 -5.41
CA TRP A 22 3.62 19.74 -6.83
C TRP A 22 2.36 20.56 -7.17
N MET A 23 2.56 21.63 -7.93
CA MET A 23 1.45 22.51 -8.37
C MET A 23 0.57 23.03 -7.20
N GLY A 24 1.19 23.39 -6.07
CA GLY A 24 0.47 23.88 -4.90
C GLY A 24 -0.10 22.78 -3.98
N ARG A 25 0.18 21.50 -4.26
CA ARG A 25 -0.31 20.35 -3.47
C ARG A 25 0.85 19.63 -2.78
N PRO A 26 0.66 19.15 -1.55
CA PRO A 26 1.64 18.30 -0.88
C PRO A 26 1.87 17.02 -1.69
N ALA A 27 3.12 16.73 -2.02
CA ALA A 27 3.51 15.65 -2.89
C ALA A 27 4.66 14.82 -2.33
N VAL A 28 4.77 13.60 -2.82
CA VAL A 28 5.94 12.73 -2.66
C VAL A 28 6.52 12.45 -4.04
N ARG A 29 7.84 12.61 -4.18
CA ARG A 29 8.58 12.18 -5.37
C ARG A 29 9.49 11.02 -5.04
N LYS A 30 9.23 9.88 -5.68
CA LYS A 30 10.07 8.69 -5.66
C LYS A 30 11.02 8.72 -6.86
N ILE A 31 12.33 8.64 -6.61
CA ILE A 31 13.37 8.64 -7.62
C ILE A 31 14.08 7.29 -7.54
N ARG A 32 14.10 6.57 -8.65
CA ARG A 32 14.77 5.29 -8.71
C ARG A 32 16.29 5.47 -8.73
N ARG A 33 17.00 4.65 -7.93
CA ARG A 33 18.46 4.65 -7.89
C ARG A 33 19.02 3.63 -8.88
N HIS A 34 20.06 4.05 -9.62
CA HIS A 34 20.81 3.14 -10.47
C HIS A 34 21.69 2.22 -9.64
N ARG A 35 21.70 0.95 -9.98
CA ARG A 35 22.59 -0.05 -9.38
C ARG A 35 23.85 -0.20 -10.22
N ALA A 36 24.99 0.35 -9.76
CA ALA A 36 26.24 0.40 -10.49
C ALA A 36 26.84 -0.96 -10.88
N TRP A 37 26.42 -2.05 -10.18
CA TRP A 37 26.88 -3.41 -10.46
C TRP A 37 26.10 -4.14 -11.57
N ARG A 38 24.99 -3.57 -12.06
CA ARG A 38 24.21 -4.12 -13.17
C ARG A 38 24.62 -3.51 -14.48
N HIS A 39 24.51 -4.31 -15.58
CA HIS A 39 24.68 -3.77 -16.92
C HIS A 39 23.68 -2.61 -17.16
N PRO A 40 24.12 -1.45 -17.68
CA PRO A 40 23.29 -0.24 -17.80
C PRO A 40 21.96 -0.46 -18.53
N ASP A 41 21.99 -1.20 -19.67
CA ASP A 41 20.79 -1.45 -20.47
C ASP A 41 19.77 -2.35 -19.73
N LEU A 42 20.26 -3.35 -18.98
CA LEU A 42 19.41 -4.21 -18.17
C LEU A 42 18.76 -3.42 -17.02
N GLU A 43 19.56 -2.59 -16.34
CA GLU A 43 19.06 -1.75 -15.25
C GLU A 43 17.99 -0.76 -15.75
N LYS A 44 18.22 -0.12 -16.89
CA LYS A 44 17.26 0.80 -17.52
C LYS A 44 15.96 0.08 -17.87
N ARG A 45 16.02 -1.11 -18.49
CA ARG A 45 14.83 -1.90 -18.87
C ARG A 45 14.04 -2.39 -17.67
N LEU A 46 14.71 -2.90 -16.64
CA LEU A 46 14.07 -3.37 -15.42
C LEU A 46 13.46 -2.19 -14.65
N GLY A 47 14.18 -1.08 -14.56
CA GLY A 47 13.73 0.14 -13.93
C GLY A 47 12.45 0.68 -14.57
N TYR A 48 12.45 0.80 -15.88
CA TYR A 48 11.29 1.23 -16.66
C TYR A 48 10.07 0.34 -16.41
N ARG A 49 10.24 -1.00 -16.54
CA ARG A 49 9.13 -1.96 -16.37
C ARG A 49 8.51 -1.90 -14.98
N ARG A 50 9.33 -1.87 -13.93
CA ARG A 50 8.85 -1.82 -12.54
C ARG A 50 8.10 -0.53 -12.26
N MET A 51 8.63 0.61 -12.67
CA MET A 51 7.98 1.90 -12.50
C MET A 51 6.67 2.01 -13.25
N LEU A 52 6.63 1.53 -14.49
CA LEU A 52 5.41 1.50 -15.29
C LEU A 52 4.36 0.57 -14.65
N SER A 53 4.77 -0.58 -14.09
CA SER A 53 3.90 -1.49 -13.37
C SER A 53 3.34 -0.83 -12.12
N GLU A 54 4.20 -0.22 -11.29
CA GLU A 54 3.81 0.51 -10.08
C GLU A 54 2.77 1.61 -10.38
N ALA A 55 3.05 2.45 -11.37
CA ALA A 55 2.15 3.52 -11.76
C ALA A 55 0.78 3.00 -12.27
N ARG A 56 0.78 1.95 -13.10
CA ARG A 56 -0.45 1.34 -13.62
C ARG A 56 -1.29 0.69 -12.52
N ILE A 57 -0.66 0.00 -11.59
CA ILE A 57 -1.34 -0.61 -10.45
C ILE A 57 -1.95 0.49 -9.59
N LEU A 58 -1.17 1.52 -9.20
CA LEU A 58 -1.67 2.63 -8.40
C LEU A 58 -2.87 3.33 -9.04
N LEU A 59 -2.81 3.63 -10.34
CA LEU A 59 -3.94 4.24 -11.07
C LEU A 59 -5.18 3.34 -11.00
N ARG A 60 -5.03 2.04 -11.30
CA ARG A 60 -6.13 1.07 -11.30
C ARG A 60 -6.80 0.95 -9.93
N ILE A 61 -6.01 0.80 -8.86
CA ILE A 61 -6.56 0.60 -7.51
C ILE A 61 -7.10 1.90 -6.91
N LYS A 62 -6.52 3.06 -7.26
CA LYS A 62 -7.06 4.37 -6.87
C LYS A 62 -8.42 4.64 -7.51
N ASP A 63 -8.58 4.36 -8.81
CA ASP A 63 -9.85 4.50 -9.53
C ASP A 63 -10.95 3.60 -8.94
N ALA A 64 -10.57 2.47 -8.36
CA ALA A 64 -11.50 1.58 -7.66
C ALA A 64 -11.80 2.03 -6.20
N GLY A 65 -11.26 3.16 -5.76
CA GLY A 65 -11.55 3.75 -4.45
C GLY A 65 -10.69 3.22 -3.32
N LEU A 66 -9.57 2.51 -3.59
CA LEU A 66 -8.68 2.08 -2.52
C LEU A 66 -7.97 3.27 -1.86
N PRO A 67 -7.67 3.16 -0.56
CA PRO A 67 -6.95 4.17 0.20
C PRO A 67 -5.43 4.12 -0.12
N VAL A 68 -5.07 4.61 -1.30
CA VAL A 68 -3.69 4.65 -1.82
C VAL A 68 -3.37 6.01 -2.42
N PRO A 69 -2.09 6.40 -2.58
CA PRO A 69 -1.70 7.66 -3.20
C PRO A 69 -2.18 7.79 -4.65
N ALA A 70 -2.69 8.96 -5.04
CA ALA A 70 -2.91 9.28 -6.44
C ALA A 70 -1.56 9.53 -7.15
N VAL A 71 -1.41 9.02 -8.37
CA VAL A 71 -0.24 9.31 -9.22
C VAL A 71 -0.52 10.59 -10.01
N TRP A 72 0.39 11.57 -9.93
CA TRP A 72 0.23 12.87 -10.59
C TRP A 72 1.16 13.07 -11.78
N ASP A 73 2.35 12.47 -11.74
CA ASP A 73 3.30 12.53 -12.84
C ASP A 73 4.22 11.30 -12.86
N VAL A 74 4.62 10.89 -14.07
CA VAL A 74 5.53 9.75 -14.27
C VAL A 74 6.55 10.10 -15.34
N ASP A 75 7.80 10.27 -14.94
CA ASP A 75 8.95 10.46 -15.81
C ASP A 75 9.76 9.16 -15.90
N LEU A 76 9.41 8.34 -16.88
CA LEU A 76 10.01 7.02 -17.07
C LEU A 76 11.48 7.12 -17.54
N GLU A 77 11.86 8.19 -18.21
CA GLU A 77 13.22 8.39 -18.70
C GLU A 77 14.20 8.66 -17.55
N ASN A 78 13.78 9.49 -16.60
CA ASN A 78 14.57 9.86 -15.43
C ASN A 78 14.27 9.02 -14.19
N GLY A 79 13.40 8.03 -14.31
CA GLY A 79 13.07 7.13 -13.22
C GLY A 79 12.35 7.82 -12.04
N ARG A 80 11.36 8.68 -12.30
CA ARG A 80 10.68 9.49 -11.29
C ARG A 80 9.17 9.28 -11.32
N ILE A 81 8.56 9.14 -10.15
CA ILE A 81 7.10 9.20 -9.96
C ILE A 81 6.81 10.31 -8.97
N VAL A 82 5.84 11.17 -9.28
CA VAL A 82 5.26 12.15 -8.35
C VAL A 82 3.85 11.69 -8.01
N MET A 83 3.58 11.62 -6.72
CA MET A 83 2.32 11.12 -6.19
C MET A 83 1.83 11.97 -5.02
N GLU A 84 0.59 11.79 -4.67
CA GLU A 84 -0.06 12.37 -3.50
C GLU A 84 0.74 12.05 -2.23
N ARG A 85 0.94 13.06 -1.38
CA ARG A 85 1.46 12.83 -0.04
C ARG A 85 0.29 12.48 0.86
N MET A 86 0.25 11.23 1.30
CA MET A 86 -0.72 10.77 2.27
C MET A 86 -0.38 11.35 3.65
N ASN A 87 -1.41 11.78 4.37
CA ASN A 87 -1.28 12.18 5.76
C ASN A 87 -1.41 10.93 6.63
N GLY A 88 -0.57 10.82 7.64
CA GLY A 88 -0.59 9.69 8.57
C GLY A 88 0.78 9.37 9.13
N ARG A 89 0.79 8.55 10.17
CA ARG A 89 2.00 7.97 10.78
C ARG A 89 2.14 6.53 10.31
N PRO A 90 3.36 6.02 10.07
CA PRO A 90 3.56 4.59 9.85
C PRO A 90 2.93 3.75 10.95
N LEU A 91 2.30 2.64 10.58
CA LEU A 91 1.67 1.71 11.54
C LEU A 91 2.69 1.26 12.61
N ILE A 92 3.95 1.02 12.22
CA ILE A 92 5.02 0.67 13.16
C ILE A 92 5.17 1.70 14.29
N ASP A 93 5.03 3.00 13.98
CA ASP A 93 5.17 4.07 14.97
C ASP A 93 3.95 4.14 15.91
N ILE A 94 2.75 3.80 15.39
CA ILE A 94 1.53 3.69 16.20
C ILE A 94 1.64 2.51 17.17
N LEU A 95 2.08 1.35 16.68
CA LEU A 95 2.18 0.14 17.50
C LEU A 95 3.25 0.24 18.60
N ARG A 96 4.31 1.02 18.37
CA ARG A 96 5.43 1.24 19.31
C ARG A 96 5.21 2.40 20.28
N ASP A 97 4.22 3.25 20.02
CA ASP A 97 3.98 4.41 20.87
C ASP A 97 3.14 4.01 22.09
N ASP A 98 3.77 3.99 23.27
CA ASP A 98 3.10 3.65 24.54
C ASP A 98 2.01 4.66 24.95
N ARG A 99 1.96 5.84 24.32
CA ARG A 99 0.93 6.85 24.54
C ARG A 99 -0.36 6.56 23.76
N VAL A 100 -0.29 5.70 22.75
CA VAL A 100 -1.47 5.28 21.98
C VAL A 100 -2.18 4.16 22.75
N PRO A 101 -3.47 4.32 23.07
CA PRO A 101 -4.26 3.28 23.73
C PRO A 101 -4.30 1.98 22.92
N ASP A 102 -4.35 0.82 23.61
CA ASP A 102 -4.38 -0.48 22.94
C ASP A 102 -5.61 -0.63 22.02
N GLU A 103 -6.76 -0.12 22.42
CA GLU A 103 -7.98 -0.09 21.58
C GLU A 103 -7.73 0.63 20.24
N SER A 104 -6.97 1.72 20.26
CA SER A 104 -6.61 2.46 19.05
C SER A 104 -5.59 1.71 18.19
N LYS A 105 -4.66 0.98 18.81
CA LYS A 105 -3.72 0.11 18.09
C LYS A 105 -4.47 -1.05 17.42
N HIS A 106 -5.45 -1.64 18.12
CA HIS A 106 -6.31 -2.68 17.57
C HIS A 106 -7.12 -2.17 16.37
N LEU A 107 -7.74 -0.99 16.49
CA LEU A 107 -8.48 -0.38 15.38
C LEU A 107 -7.58 -0.13 14.15
N ALA A 108 -6.35 0.37 14.37
CA ALA A 108 -5.37 0.58 13.30
C ALA A 108 -4.98 -0.74 12.60
N LEU A 109 -4.81 -1.84 13.37
CA LEU A 109 -4.52 -3.17 12.81
C LEU A 109 -5.71 -3.72 12.02
N GLU A 110 -6.91 -3.61 12.55
CA GLU A 110 -8.14 -4.07 11.90
C GLU A 110 -8.37 -3.32 10.57
N ASN A 111 -8.26 -1.99 10.57
CA ASN A 111 -8.38 -1.17 9.35
C ASN A 111 -7.26 -1.47 8.35
N SER A 112 -6.06 -1.80 8.81
CA SER A 112 -4.97 -2.26 7.96
C SER A 112 -5.30 -3.58 7.26
N GLY A 113 -5.87 -4.53 7.98
CA GLY A 113 -6.35 -5.79 7.42
C GLY A 113 -7.43 -5.58 6.35
N ALA A 114 -8.40 -4.70 6.63
CA ALA A 114 -9.45 -4.35 5.69
C ALA A 114 -8.89 -3.70 4.41
N ALA A 115 -7.92 -2.78 4.52
CA ALA A 115 -7.28 -2.15 3.36
C ALA A 115 -6.53 -3.19 2.49
N VAL A 116 -5.83 -4.14 3.11
CA VAL A 116 -5.16 -5.24 2.39
C VAL A 116 -6.16 -6.17 1.73
N ARG A 117 -7.32 -6.46 2.37
CA ARG A 117 -8.38 -7.24 1.74
C ARG A 117 -8.93 -6.57 0.48
N MET A 118 -9.18 -5.26 0.54
CA MET A 118 -9.62 -4.50 -0.63
C MET A 118 -8.61 -4.60 -1.79
N LEU A 119 -7.31 -4.55 -1.50
CA LEU A 119 -6.24 -4.72 -2.49
C LEU A 119 -6.30 -6.12 -3.13
N HIS A 120 -6.36 -7.18 -2.30
CA HIS A 120 -6.39 -8.56 -2.77
C HIS A 120 -7.64 -8.89 -3.59
N ARG A 121 -8.80 -8.29 -3.26
CA ARG A 121 -10.03 -8.42 -4.08
C ARG A 121 -9.87 -7.87 -5.49
N MET A 122 -8.95 -6.96 -5.71
CA MET A 122 -8.61 -6.46 -7.05
C MET A 122 -7.58 -7.31 -7.78
N ALA A 123 -7.29 -8.51 -7.26
CA ALA A 123 -6.25 -9.39 -7.77
C ALA A 123 -4.88 -8.69 -7.82
N VAL A 124 -4.54 -7.91 -6.78
CA VAL A 124 -3.24 -7.24 -6.62
C VAL A 124 -2.61 -7.67 -5.31
N THR A 125 -1.35 -8.14 -5.37
CA THR A 125 -0.49 -8.33 -4.19
C THR A 125 0.33 -7.08 -3.94
N HIS A 126 0.63 -6.80 -2.66
CA HIS A 126 1.52 -5.70 -2.30
C HIS A 126 2.98 -6.03 -2.61
N GLY A 127 3.41 -7.23 -2.28
CA GLY A 127 4.74 -7.76 -2.55
C GLY A 127 5.85 -7.26 -1.60
N ASP A 128 5.54 -6.26 -0.77
CA ASP A 128 6.41 -5.72 0.30
C ASP A 128 5.56 -5.22 1.47
N LEU A 129 4.56 -6.02 1.86
CA LEU A 129 3.63 -5.65 2.92
C LEU A 129 4.36 -5.61 4.26
N SER A 130 4.32 -4.44 4.91
CA SER A 130 4.97 -4.24 6.21
C SER A 130 4.30 -3.11 7.00
N THR A 131 4.53 -3.08 8.31
CA THR A 131 4.04 -2.01 9.17
C THR A 131 4.63 -0.62 8.85
N ASN A 132 5.71 -0.55 8.04
CA ASN A 132 6.26 0.70 7.50
C ASN A 132 5.50 1.20 6.27
N ASN A 133 4.88 0.28 5.52
CA ASN A 133 4.22 0.56 4.25
C ASN A 133 2.69 0.75 4.41
N ILE A 134 2.24 0.92 5.64
CA ILE A 134 0.86 1.28 6.00
C ILE A 134 0.93 2.57 6.80
N LEU A 135 0.22 3.61 6.36
CA LEU A 135 0.06 4.86 7.11
C LEU A 135 -1.30 4.86 7.79
N ILE A 136 -1.33 5.35 9.00
CA ILE A 136 -2.55 5.48 9.82
C ILE A 136 -2.79 6.96 10.08
N ASP A 137 -3.96 7.45 9.74
CA ASP A 137 -4.36 8.84 9.98
C ASP A 137 -4.94 9.07 11.39
N GLU A 138 -5.43 10.28 11.64
CA GLU A 138 -6.01 10.67 12.94
C GLU A 138 -7.32 9.94 13.26
N SER A 139 -8.02 9.41 12.26
CA SER A 139 -9.24 8.59 12.40
C SER A 139 -8.96 7.11 12.51
N TYR A 140 -7.69 6.71 12.51
CA TYR A 140 -7.20 5.34 12.43
C TYR A 140 -7.51 4.63 11.11
N ASP A 141 -7.83 5.38 10.03
CA ASP A 141 -7.95 4.83 8.70
C ASP A 141 -6.57 4.48 8.13
N ALA A 142 -6.50 3.34 7.42
CA ALA A 142 -5.27 2.79 6.90
C ALA A 142 -5.09 3.11 5.41
N TYR A 143 -3.88 3.55 5.04
CA TYR A 143 -3.48 3.87 3.67
C TYR A 143 -2.26 3.03 3.28
N LEU A 144 -2.36 2.27 2.19
CA LEU A 144 -1.24 1.47 1.68
C LEU A 144 -0.32 2.34 0.81
N ILE A 145 0.98 2.21 1.02
CA ILE A 145 2.02 2.95 0.27
C ILE A 145 3.11 2.00 -0.22
N ASP A 146 3.93 2.46 -1.17
CA ASP A 146 5.06 1.73 -1.76
C ASP A 146 4.70 0.44 -2.50
N PHE A 147 4.15 0.60 -3.68
CA PHE A 147 3.75 -0.49 -4.59
C PHE A 147 4.87 -0.94 -5.55
N GLY A 148 6.13 -0.69 -5.20
CA GLY A 148 7.29 -1.00 -6.06
C GLY A 148 7.50 -2.48 -6.38
N LEU A 149 6.95 -3.40 -5.58
CA LEU A 149 7.00 -4.84 -5.76
C LEU A 149 5.62 -5.47 -6.01
N SER A 150 4.58 -4.64 -6.14
CA SER A 150 3.21 -5.10 -6.38
C SER A 150 3.05 -5.77 -7.73
N ALA A 151 2.15 -6.73 -7.79
CA ALA A 151 1.83 -7.48 -9.00
C ALA A 151 0.33 -7.77 -9.10
N VAL A 152 -0.15 -7.93 -10.34
CA VAL A 152 -1.48 -8.51 -10.59
C VAL A 152 -1.34 -10.02 -10.55
N GLU A 153 -2.08 -10.66 -9.63
CA GLU A 153 -1.99 -12.10 -9.36
C GLU A 153 -3.39 -12.70 -9.24
N TYR A 154 -3.50 -13.97 -9.62
CA TYR A 154 -4.77 -14.69 -9.56
C TYR A 154 -4.68 -15.96 -8.70
N GLU A 155 -3.47 -16.33 -8.27
CA GLU A 155 -3.22 -17.47 -7.39
C GLU A 155 -3.43 -17.08 -5.94
N VAL A 156 -4.27 -17.81 -5.21
CA VAL A 156 -4.61 -17.52 -3.79
C VAL A 156 -3.36 -17.56 -2.91
N GLU A 157 -2.42 -18.43 -3.23
CA GLU A 157 -1.16 -18.58 -2.52
C GLU A 157 -0.33 -17.29 -2.51
N ARG A 158 -0.43 -16.48 -3.57
CA ARG A 158 0.28 -15.19 -3.67
C ARG A 158 -0.23 -14.17 -2.67
N PHE A 159 -1.55 -14.14 -2.42
CA PHE A 159 -2.13 -13.30 -1.37
C PHE A 159 -1.75 -13.80 0.02
N GLY A 160 -1.63 -15.12 0.19
CA GLY A 160 -1.14 -15.73 1.42
C GLY A 160 0.28 -15.31 1.78
N ILE A 161 1.15 -15.01 0.80
CA ILE A 161 2.51 -14.53 1.05
C ILE A 161 2.48 -13.15 1.72
N ASP A 162 1.66 -12.21 1.24
CA ASP A 162 1.53 -10.88 1.88
C ASP A 162 1.08 -11.01 3.35
N LEU A 163 0.10 -11.90 3.62
CA LEU A 163 -0.39 -12.15 4.98
C LEU A 163 0.65 -12.81 5.86
N HIS A 164 1.39 -13.77 5.33
CA HIS A 164 2.48 -14.44 6.07
C HIS A 164 3.61 -13.48 6.41
N VAL A 165 4.01 -12.61 5.49
CA VAL A 165 5.02 -11.58 5.76
C VAL A 165 4.55 -10.63 6.86
N MET A 166 3.26 -10.25 6.88
CA MET A 166 2.71 -9.41 7.95
C MET A 166 2.75 -10.13 9.31
N ASP A 167 2.40 -11.42 9.35
CA ASP A 167 2.49 -12.26 10.56
C ASP A 167 3.90 -12.29 11.13
N GLU A 168 4.89 -12.59 10.30
CA GLU A 168 6.31 -12.58 10.67
C GLU A 168 6.76 -11.21 11.22
N ILE A 169 6.32 -10.11 10.60
CA ILE A 169 6.67 -8.75 11.03
C ILE A 169 6.02 -8.41 12.37
N LEU A 170 4.73 -8.75 12.55
CA LEU A 170 4.04 -8.49 13.82
C LEU A 170 4.66 -9.31 14.95
N GLY A 171 4.93 -10.59 14.74
CA GLY A 171 5.57 -11.44 15.73
C GLY A 171 7.00 -11.01 16.11
N ALA A 172 7.80 -10.62 15.11
CA ALA A 172 9.20 -10.24 15.34
C ALA A 172 9.38 -8.82 15.88
N SER A 173 8.57 -7.86 15.42
CA SER A 173 8.78 -6.43 15.71
C SER A 173 7.86 -5.87 16.79
N HIS A 174 6.76 -6.56 17.11
CA HIS A 174 5.72 -6.10 18.04
C HIS A 174 5.29 -7.20 19.04
N PRO A 175 6.23 -7.84 19.77
CA PRO A 175 5.93 -8.97 20.66
C PRO A 175 5.00 -8.59 21.83
N ASN A 176 4.81 -7.29 22.09
CA ASN A 176 3.90 -6.79 23.13
C ASN A 176 2.43 -6.80 22.67
N ILE A 177 2.16 -7.04 21.39
CA ILE A 177 0.80 -7.13 20.83
C ILE A 177 0.57 -8.61 20.51
N THR A 178 0.17 -9.38 21.53
CA THR A 178 0.08 -10.85 21.47
C THR A 178 -0.88 -11.34 20.39
N ASP A 179 -1.98 -10.60 20.14
CA ASP A 179 -3.03 -10.98 19.19
C ASP A 179 -3.00 -10.10 17.91
N GLY A 180 -1.82 -9.57 17.56
CA GLY A 180 -1.68 -8.59 16.47
C GLY A 180 -2.12 -9.12 15.11
N ILE A 181 -1.73 -10.35 14.78
CA ILE A 181 -2.12 -10.97 13.51
C ILE A 181 -3.61 -11.36 13.49
N GLU A 182 -4.16 -11.83 14.61
CA GLU A 182 -5.58 -12.18 14.73
C GLU A 182 -6.46 -10.96 14.52
N ILE A 183 -6.08 -9.81 15.10
CA ILE A 183 -6.79 -8.54 14.94
C ILE A 183 -6.70 -8.07 13.47
N PHE A 184 -5.52 -8.11 12.88
CA PHE A 184 -5.32 -7.79 11.46
C PHE A 184 -6.16 -8.69 10.56
N LEU A 185 -6.16 -10.00 10.80
CA LEU A 185 -6.95 -10.98 10.04
C LEU A 185 -8.45 -10.82 10.27
N SER A 186 -8.89 -10.36 11.45
CA SER A 186 -10.31 -10.06 11.67
C SER A 186 -10.79 -8.94 10.73
N GLY A 187 -10.02 -7.85 10.61
CA GLY A 187 -10.30 -6.78 9.65
C GLY A 187 -10.28 -7.26 8.19
N TYR A 188 -9.31 -8.09 7.85
CA TYR A 188 -9.19 -8.68 6.52
C TYR A 188 -10.40 -9.55 6.16
N LEU A 189 -10.92 -10.37 7.08
CA LEU A 189 -12.04 -11.26 6.85
C LEU A 189 -13.39 -10.55 6.93
N ASN A 190 -13.55 -9.57 7.83
CA ASN A 190 -14.79 -8.85 8.05
C ASN A 190 -15.06 -7.76 7.01
N CYS A 191 -14.06 -7.34 6.25
CA CYS A 191 -14.21 -6.32 5.20
C CYS A 191 -15.34 -6.68 4.21
N ASP A 192 -15.54 -7.95 3.90
CA ASP A 192 -16.58 -8.41 2.98
C ASP A 192 -17.99 -8.21 3.53
N GLN A 193 -18.18 -8.35 4.84
CA GLN A 193 -19.47 -8.15 5.52
C GLN A 193 -19.83 -6.65 5.58
N LEU A 194 -18.87 -5.79 5.89
CA LEU A 194 -19.04 -4.34 5.92
C LEU A 194 -19.38 -3.79 4.53
N MET A 195 -18.71 -4.24 3.49
CA MET A 195 -18.99 -3.83 2.11
C MET A 195 -20.36 -4.32 1.63
N GLY A 196 -20.79 -5.52 2.02
CA GLY A 196 -22.14 -6.03 1.75
C GLY A 196 -23.22 -5.13 2.37
N ALA A 197 -23.06 -4.79 3.64
CA ALA A 197 -24.01 -3.93 4.35
C ALA A 197 -24.06 -2.51 3.76
N LEU A 198 -22.93 -1.92 3.37
CA LEU A 198 -22.87 -0.60 2.72
C LEU A 198 -23.52 -0.61 1.34
N THR A 199 -23.38 -1.70 0.57
CA THR A 199 -23.99 -1.85 -0.75
C THR A 199 -25.52 -1.96 -0.64
N GLU A 200 -26.02 -2.67 0.36
CA GLU A 200 -27.46 -2.74 0.64
C GLU A 200 -28.05 -1.38 1.07
N LEU A 201 -27.32 -0.63 1.90
CA LEU A 201 -27.73 0.69 2.37
C LEU A 201 -27.68 1.78 1.28
N SER A 202 -26.76 1.68 0.37
CA SER A 202 -26.56 2.71 -0.68
C SER A 202 -27.45 2.53 -1.91
N GLY A 203 -28.10 1.36 -2.08
CA GLY A 203 -28.95 1.05 -3.25
C GLY A 203 -28.20 1.14 -4.57
N CYS A 204 -26.88 1.18 -4.54
CA CYS A 204 -26.02 1.35 -5.68
C CYS A 204 -25.47 -0.01 -6.11
N LEU A 205 -25.89 -0.49 -7.27
CA LEU A 205 -25.27 -1.61 -7.99
C LEU A 205 -23.84 -1.25 -8.38
N LEU A 206 -22.92 -1.30 -7.42
CA LEU A 206 -21.52 -1.12 -7.70
C LEU A 206 -20.85 -2.50 -7.77
N TYR A 207 -20.50 -2.88 -8.99
CA TYR A 207 -19.50 -3.86 -9.39
C TYR A 207 -19.33 -5.03 -8.41
N THR A 208 -20.10 -6.07 -8.59
CA THR A 208 -19.69 -7.41 -8.20
C THR A 208 -18.55 -7.81 -9.13
N SER A 209 -17.31 -7.53 -8.74
CA SER A 209 -16.17 -8.23 -9.30
C SER A 209 -16.41 -9.71 -9.07
N PRO A 210 -16.38 -10.59 -10.09
CA PRO A 210 -16.60 -12.01 -9.89
C PRO A 210 -15.56 -12.52 -8.88
N SER A 211 -16.04 -13.33 -7.93
CA SER A 211 -15.17 -14.06 -7.01
C SER A 211 -14.17 -14.90 -7.82
N PRO A 212 -12.94 -15.11 -7.34
CA PRO A 212 -12.01 -16.05 -7.98
C PRO A 212 -12.61 -17.44 -8.24
N ARG A 213 -13.68 -17.81 -7.52
CA ARG A 213 -14.44 -19.06 -7.75
C ARG A 213 -15.32 -19.05 -8.99
N ASP A 214 -15.68 -17.88 -9.50
CA ASP A 214 -16.57 -17.75 -10.67
C ASP A 214 -15.82 -17.89 -12.00
N TRP A 215 -14.49 -17.98 -11.96
CA TRP A 215 -13.61 -18.19 -13.12
C TRP A 215 -13.24 -19.65 -13.36
N LEU A 216 -13.76 -20.60 -12.54
CA LEU A 216 -13.48 -22.03 -12.62
C LEU A 216 -14.67 -22.85 -13.19
N GLN A 217 -15.55 -22.21 -13.96
CA GLN A 217 -16.57 -22.93 -14.75
C GLN A 217 -16.36 -22.73 -16.25
#